data_ac04c68cce3bf5af884775225cda9e8c
#
_entry.id   ac04c68cce3bf5af884775225cda9e8c
#
_cell.length_a   1.000
_cell.length_b   1.000
_cell.length_c   1.000
_cell.angle_alpha   90.00
_cell.angle_beta   90.00
_cell.angle_gamma   90.00
#
_symmetry.space_group_name_H-M   'P 1'
#
loop_
_entity.id
_entity.type
_entity.pdbx_description
1 polymer ?
#
loop_
_entity_poly.entity_id
_entity_poly.type
_entity_poly.pdbx_seq_one_letter_code
_entity_poly.pdbx_strand_id
1 'polypeptide(L)'
;MRPKAPKSGKKILLERMGFVWNRLSFSHKVTLRNIFRYKRRMLMTIVGIAGCTALVLTGFGIYDSVNDIVEKQFGEISNYTGIVAYGDKQTDEQIAEIADKLAGYSCKGDKIYQKQITVASGKNSTDAYIFGAKDNDTITQFVTVKDRRTGEHYTVTDDGVIINEKLATLLGGIKKGDEITLSLSETKRVNAKVTEICENYAHHYVYITENLYKKLSGVENLPYNCYFFNSEQGDDMSENDRDKLAADLMKTDGVMGVSFKTGVKATFATMLKSLLFVIVVLIVSAGALAFIVLYNLTNININERIREIASLKVLGFYDKEVSMYVFRETVILTLIGTLAGMVLGRFLVDFVVKTAEIDMVMFGREVHPMSFALSAVITIIFALTVMLFMHRRLMKVDMVEALKSVE
;
A
#
# COMPACT_ATOMS: atom_id res chain seq x y z
N MET A 1 -43.04 31.65 -34.37
CA MET A 1 -42.06 30.66 -34.89
C MET A 1 -42.53 29.26 -34.53
N ARG A 2 -42.69 28.32 -35.47
CA ARG A 2 -43.07 26.94 -35.15
C ARG A 2 -41.88 26.27 -34.45
N PRO A 3 -42.08 25.60 -33.31
CA PRO A 3 -40.99 24.86 -32.65
C PRO A 3 -40.49 23.77 -33.59
N LYS A 4 -39.16 23.67 -33.74
CA LYS A 4 -38.52 22.59 -34.51
C LYS A 4 -38.98 21.24 -34.00
N ALA A 5 -39.43 20.37 -34.89
CA ALA A 5 -39.81 19.00 -34.57
C ALA A 5 -38.70 18.29 -33.78
N PRO A 6 -39.03 17.54 -32.73
CA PRO A 6 -38.04 16.84 -31.95
C PRO A 6 -37.30 15.81 -32.82
N LYS A 7 -36.00 15.92 -32.90
CA LYS A 7 -35.17 14.94 -33.62
C LYS A 7 -35.32 13.54 -32.98
N SER A 8 -35.67 12.56 -33.81
CA SER A 8 -35.72 11.16 -33.37
C SER A 8 -34.38 10.77 -32.72
N GLY A 9 -34.44 10.24 -31.52
CA GLY A 9 -33.21 9.86 -30.73
C GLY A 9 -32.41 8.78 -31.46
N LYS A 10 -31.09 8.97 -31.58
CA LYS A 10 -30.19 7.94 -32.10
C LYS A 10 -30.22 6.73 -31.15
N LYS A 11 -30.19 5.50 -31.71
CA LYS A 11 -30.05 4.27 -30.92
C LYS A 11 -28.80 4.34 -30.04
N ILE A 12 -28.93 4.01 -28.75
CA ILE A 12 -27.79 3.96 -27.80
C ILE A 12 -27.04 2.64 -27.96
N LEU A 13 -25.76 2.63 -27.57
CA LEU A 13 -24.88 1.44 -27.67
C LEU A 13 -25.47 0.20 -26.98
N LEU A 14 -26.13 0.37 -25.83
CA LEU A 14 -26.82 -0.69 -25.09
C LEU A 14 -28.00 -1.30 -25.85
N GLU A 15 -28.65 -0.57 -26.75
CA GLU A 15 -29.72 -1.11 -27.61
C GLU A 15 -29.19 -2.11 -28.65
N ARG A 16 -27.89 -2.07 -28.95
CA ARG A 16 -27.24 -3.05 -29.83
C ARG A 16 -26.98 -4.38 -29.13
N MET A 17 -26.95 -4.39 -27.78
CA MET A 17 -26.79 -5.59 -26.96
C MET A 17 -28.17 -6.17 -26.61
N GLY A 18 -28.85 -6.80 -27.58
CA GLY A 18 -30.22 -7.29 -27.43
C GLY A 18 -30.48 -8.17 -26.23
N PHE A 19 -29.49 -8.97 -25.79
CA PHE A 19 -29.60 -9.85 -24.63
C PHE A 19 -29.82 -9.06 -23.30
N VAL A 20 -29.12 -7.94 -23.11
CA VAL A 20 -29.25 -7.08 -21.92
C VAL A 20 -30.51 -6.21 -22.06
N TRP A 21 -30.73 -5.61 -23.25
CA TRP A 21 -31.83 -4.69 -23.49
C TRP A 21 -33.22 -5.32 -23.33
N ASN A 22 -33.39 -6.57 -23.77
CA ASN A 22 -34.69 -7.25 -23.70
C ASN A 22 -35.10 -7.63 -22.28
N ARG A 23 -34.15 -7.81 -21.36
CA ARG A 23 -34.41 -8.13 -19.93
C ARG A 23 -34.71 -6.90 -19.08
N LEU A 24 -34.51 -5.68 -19.59
CA LEU A 24 -34.75 -4.44 -18.85
C LEU A 24 -36.24 -4.06 -18.89
N SER A 25 -36.79 -3.64 -17.74
CA SER A 25 -38.13 -3.06 -17.67
C SER A 25 -38.18 -1.74 -18.45
N PHE A 26 -39.41 -1.34 -18.88
CA PHE A 26 -39.61 -0.07 -19.60
C PHE A 26 -38.99 1.12 -18.88
N SER A 27 -39.15 1.20 -17.56
CA SER A 27 -38.66 2.29 -16.74
C SER A 27 -37.11 2.36 -16.76
N HIS A 28 -36.41 1.23 -16.73
CA HIS A 28 -34.93 1.21 -16.84
C HIS A 28 -34.48 1.60 -18.26
N LYS A 29 -35.20 1.19 -19.30
CA LYS A 29 -34.92 1.59 -20.68
C LYS A 29 -35.01 3.10 -20.89
N VAL A 30 -36.03 3.73 -20.30
CA VAL A 30 -36.20 5.19 -20.33
C VAL A 30 -35.06 5.89 -19.57
N THR A 31 -34.74 5.42 -18.38
CA THR A 31 -33.62 5.99 -17.57
C THR A 31 -32.29 5.92 -18.32
N LEU A 32 -31.93 4.78 -18.90
CA LEU A 32 -30.72 4.64 -19.68
C LEU A 32 -30.68 5.54 -20.91
N ARG A 33 -31.79 5.65 -21.64
CA ARG A 33 -31.88 6.60 -22.76
C ARG A 33 -31.67 8.06 -22.32
N ASN A 34 -32.18 8.43 -21.16
CA ASN A 34 -31.97 9.77 -20.60
C ASN A 34 -30.53 10.01 -20.20
N ILE A 35 -29.89 9.05 -19.56
CA ILE A 35 -28.46 9.13 -19.19
C ILE A 35 -27.58 9.39 -20.42
N PHE A 36 -27.79 8.61 -21.49
CA PHE A 36 -27.01 8.76 -22.73
C PHE A 36 -27.38 9.97 -23.57
N ARG A 37 -28.58 10.53 -23.39
CA ARG A 37 -28.99 11.77 -24.03
C ARG A 37 -28.17 12.97 -23.52
N TYR A 38 -27.88 13.02 -22.23
CA TYR A 38 -27.15 14.11 -21.56
C TYR A 38 -25.71 13.70 -21.21
N LYS A 39 -24.93 13.34 -22.21
CA LYS A 39 -23.56 12.78 -22.05
C LYS A 39 -22.64 13.63 -21.20
N ARG A 40 -22.69 14.97 -21.34
CA ARG A 40 -21.84 15.89 -20.57
C ARG A 40 -22.10 15.77 -19.07
N ARG A 41 -23.38 15.72 -18.69
CA ARG A 41 -23.79 15.54 -17.29
C ARG A 41 -23.44 14.15 -16.77
N MET A 42 -23.71 13.11 -17.57
CA MET A 42 -23.33 11.74 -17.25
C MET A 42 -21.83 11.64 -16.93
N LEU A 43 -20.98 12.16 -17.83
CA LEU A 43 -19.52 12.14 -17.63
C LEU A 43 -19.09 12.93 -16.39
N MET A 44 -19.62 14.15 -16.19
CA MET A 44 -19.30 14.97 -15.02
C MET A 44 -19.65 14.24 -13.71
N THR A 45 -20.81 13.58 -13.66
CA THR A 45 -21.24 12.82 -12.48
C THR A 45 -20.36 11.59 -12.27
N ILE A 46 -20.09 10.80 -13.31
CA ILE A 46 -19.22 9.61 -13.21
C ILE A 46 -17.81 10.00 -12.77
N VAL A 47 -17.21 11.01 -13.40
CA VAL A 47 -15.84 11.48 -13.05
C VAL A 47 -15.79 12.00 -11.62
N GLY A 48 -16.80 12.78 -11.20
CA GLY A 48 -16.88 13.28 -9.84
C GLY A 48 -16.97 12.15 -8.80
N ILE A 49 -17.85 11.18 -8.99
CA ILE A 49 -18.00 10.04 -8.10
C ILE A 49 -16.74 9.14 -8.13
N ALA A 50 -16.20 8.91 -9.33
CA ALA A 50 -14.98 8.13 -9.50
C ALA A 50 -13.79 8.78 -8.78
N GLY A 51 -13.63 10.10 -8.88
CA GLY A 51 -12.61 10.84 -8.16
C GLY A 51 -12.76 10.72 -6.64
N CYS A 52 -13.98 10.87 -6.14
CA CYS A 52 -14.26 10.71 -4.71
C CYS A 52 -13.95 9.30 -4.21
N THR A 53 -14.42 8.27 -4.91
CA THR A 53 -14.14 6.86 -4.56
C THR A 53 -12.66 6.57 -4.62
N ALA A 54 -11.96 7.10 -5.65
CA ALA A 54 -10.51 6.93 -5.79
C ALA A 54 -9.74 7.53 -4.61
N LEU A 55 -10.12 8.73 -4.14
CA LEU A 55 -9.49 9.36 -2.98
C LEU A 55 -9.71 8.56 -1.68
N VAL A 56 -10.93 8.08 -1.45
CA VAL A 56 -11.24 7.24 -0.28
C VAL A 56 -10.44 5.93 -0.34
N LEU A 57 -10.42 5.26 -1.50
CA LEU A 57 -9.63 4.06 -1.70
C LEU A 57 -8.12 4.32 -1.52
N THR A 58 -7.62 5.47 -1.95
CA THR A 58 -6.23 5.86 -1.74
C THR A 58 -5.89 5.97 -0.26
N GLY A 59 -6.76 6.57 0.53
CA GLY A 59 -6.58 6.63 1.97
C GLY A 59 -6.48 5.24 2.61
N PHE A 60 -7.40 4.34 2.30
CA PHE A 60 -7.35 2.96 2.79
C PHE A 60 -6.15 2.18 2.24
N GLY A 61 -5.81 2.36 0.96
CA GLY A 61 -4.66 1.69 0.36
C GLY A 61 -3.31 2.11 0.98
N ILE A 62 -3.16 3.38 1.36
CA ILE A 62 -1.99 3.85 2.11
C ILE A 62 -1.99 3.24 3.52
N TYR A 63 -3.17 3.15 4.16
CA TYR A 63 -3.31 2.49 5.46
C TYR A 63 -2.85 1.05 5.41
N ASP A 64 -3.33 0.26 4.45
CA ASP A 64 -2.91 -1.13 4.23
C ASP A 64 -1.40 -1.20 4.01
N SER A 65 -0.88 -0.37 3.10
CA SER A 65 0.54 -0.35 2.73
C SER A 65 1.46 -0.09 3.92
N VAL A 66 1.05 0.77 4.87
CA VAL A 66 1.85 1.08 6.07
C VAL A 66 1.69 0.02 7.14
N ASN A 67 0.46 -0.48 7.33
CA ASN A 67 0.16 -1.46 8.36
C ASN A 67 0.84 -2.82 8.11
N ASP A 68 0.90 -3.24 6.84
CA ASP A 68 1.49 -4.52 6.46
C ASP A 68 3.01 -4.59 6.65
N ILE A 69 3.70 -3.44 6.72
CA ILE A 69 5.17 -3.41 6.85
C ILE A 69 5.63 -4.21 8.05
N VAL A 70 5.00 -3.97 9.21
CA VAL A 70 5.42 -4.58 10.49
C VAL A 70 5.25 -6.09 10.45
N GLU A 71 4.13 -6.57 9.90
CA GLU A 71 3.83 -8.00 9.83
C GLU A 71 4.75 -8.70 8.82
N LYS A 72 4.90 -8.15 7.62
CA LYS A 72 5.77 -8.71 6.59
C LYS A 72 7.24 -8.68 7.00
N GLN A 73 7.74 -7.55 7.52
CA GLN A 73 9.14 -7.44 7.90
C GLN A 73 9.51 -8.32 9.08
N PHE A 74 8.73 -8.27 10.17
CA PHE A 74 9.07 -8.95 11.42
C PHE A 74 8.36 -10.30 11.63
N GLY A 75 7.34 -10.61 10.82
CA GLY A 75 6.64 -11.89 10.85
C GLY A 75 7.11 -12.87 9.77
N GLU A 76 7.47 -12.36 8.55
CA GLU A 76 7.81 -13.23 7.43
C GLU A 76 9.30 -13.17 7.03
N ILE A 77 9.92 -11.98 7.07
CA ILE A 77 11.29 -11.78 6.56
C ILE A 77 12.32 -12.01 7.67
N SER A 78 12.12 -11.41 8.83
CA SER A 78 13.06 -11.49 9.95
C SER A 78 12.77 -12.72 10.81
N ASN A 79 13.58 -13.78 10.68
CA ASN A 79 13.37 -15.06 11.35
C ASN A 79 14.20 -15.24 12.62
N TYR A 80 14.93 -14.23 13.08
CA TYR A 80 15.73 -14.30 14.31
C TYR A 80 14.91 -13.83 15.54
N THR A 81 15.29 -14.31 16.72
CA THR A 81 14.74 -13.85 18.00
C THR A 81 15.49 -12.63 18.54
N GLY A 82 16.81 -12.61 18.38
CA GLY A 82 17.64 -11.51 18.84
C GLY A 82 19.01 -11.45 18.20
N ILE A 83 19.72 -10.38 18.50
CA ILE A 83 21.04 -10.03 17.99
C ILE A 83 21.91 -9.61 19.17
N VAL A 84 23.09 -10.15 19.27
CA VAL A 84 24.17 -9.69 20.15
C VAL A 84 25.19 -8.95 19.29
N ALA A 85 25.34 -7.66 19.48
CA ALA A 85 26.36 -6.86 18.79
C ALA A 85 27.65 -6.84 19.63
N TYR A 86 28.77 -7.04 18.94
CA TYR A 86 30.09 -7.01 19.56
C TYR A 86 31.12 -6.33 18.65
N GLY A 87 32.27 -5.98 19.16
CA GLY A 87 33.31 -5.26 18.41
C GLY A 87 34.08 -6.14 17.41
N ASP A 88 34.65 -5.51 16.40
CA ASP A 88 35.42 -6.15 15.30
C ASP A 88 36.67 -6.92 15.76
N LYS A 89 37.05 -6.83 17.03
CA LYS A 89 38.27 -7.44 17.61
C LYS A 89 37.97 -8.59 18.58
N GLN A 90 36.77 -9.15 18.51
CA GLN A 90 36.39 -10.23 19.40
C GLN A 90 37.19 -11.50 19.08
N THR A 91 37.65 -12.19 20.14
CA THR A 91 38.30 -13.47 19.98
C THR A 91 37.28 -14.59 19.79
N ASP A 92 37.70 -15.71 19.18
CA ASP A 92 36.84 -16.89 19.04
C ASP A 92 36.37 -17.44 20.39
N GLU A 93 37.17 -17.27 21.46
CA GLU A 93 36.82 -17.67 22.84
C GLU A 93 35.65 -16.83 23.39
N GLN A 94 35.68 -15.52 23.18
CA GLN A 94 34.59 -14.62 23.60
C GLN A 94 33.29 -14.88 22.83
N ILE A 95 33.40 -15.22 21.54
CA ILE A 95 32.24 -15.59 20.72
C ILE A 95 31.69 -16.95 21.18
N ALA A 96 32.55 -17.91 21.56
CA ALA A 96 32.11 -19.17 22.13
C ALA A 96 31.41 -18.98 23.49
N GLU A 97 31.88 -18.05 24.34
CA GLU A 97 31.18 -17.70 25.59
C GLU A 97 29.76 -17.15 25.32
N ILE A 98 29.58 -16.30 24.27
CA ILE A 98 28.27 -15.85 23.88
C ILE A 98 27.38 -17.03 23.49
N ALA A 99 27.89 -17.96 22.68
CA ALA A 99 27.16 -19.14 22.25
C ALA A 99 26.77 -20.05 23.42
N ASP A 100 27.67 -20.27 24.38
CA ASP A 100 27.42 -21.08 25.57
C ASP A 100 26.35 -20.44 26.49
N LYS A 101 26.41 -19.14 26.71
CA LYS A 101 25.38 -18.42 27.46
C LYS A 101 24.01 -18.51 26.76
N LEU A 102 23.95 -18.32 25.45
CA LEU A 102 22.74 -18.49 24.66
C LEU A 102 22.17 -19.91 24.79
N ALA A 103 23.03 -20.93 24.73
CA ALA A 103 22.63 -22.33 24.90
C ALA A 103 21.99 -22.59 26.27
N GLY A 104 22.46 -21.92 27.32
CA GLY A 104 21.87 -21.98 28.67
C GLY A 104 20.42 -21.47 28.73
N TYR A 105 19.98 -20.66 27.78
CA TYR A 105 18.61 -20.17 27.63
C TYR A 105 17.87 -20.85 26.48
N SER A 106 18.29 -22.02 26.01
CA SER A 106 17.73 -22.74 24.86
C SER A 106 17.70 -21.89 23.57
N CYS A 107 18.74 -21.08 23.38
CA CYS A 107 18.94 -20.29 22.19
C CYS A 107 20.08 -20.85 21.34
N LYS A 108 19.93 -20.84 20.01
CA LYS A 108 20.95 -21.25 19.05
C LYS A 108 21.15 -20.16 18.01
N GLY A 109 22.38 -19.98 17.55
CA GLY A 109 22.64 -18.92 16.56
C GLY A 109 23.96 -19.11 15.84
N ASP A 110 24.34 -18.10 15.08
CA ASP A 110 25.60 -18.06 14.32
C ASP A 110 26.12 -16.64 14.16
N LYS A 111 27.37 -16.53 13.74
CA LYS A 111 28.08 -15.28 13.49
C LYS A 111 27.61 -14.62 12.20
N ILE A 112 27.33 -13.34 12.28
CA ILE A 112 26.92 -12.51 11.12
C ILE A 112 27.80 -11.27 11.06
N TYR A 113 28.14 -10.86 9.85
CA TYR A 113 28.75 -9.57 9.60
C TYR A 113 27.67 -8.58 9.15
N GLN A 114 27.46 -7.55 9.96
CA GLN A 114 26.49 -6.48 9.62
C GLN A 114 27.18 -5.12 9.75
N LYS A 115 27.36 -4.44 8.61
CA LYS A 115 28.00 -3.13 8.57
C LYS A 115 27.29 -2.22 7.60
N GLN A 116 27.12 -0.97 7.98
CA GLN A 116 26.63 0.06 7.05
C GLN A 116 27.74 0.40 6.04
N ILE A 117 27.39 0.37 4.78
CA ILE A 117 28.25 0.70 3.64
C ILE A 117 27.50 1.62 2.68
N THR A 118 28.24 2.38 1.88
CA THR A 118 27.63 3.11 0.76
C THR A 118 27.66 2.22 -0.49
N VAL A 119 26.51 2.09 -1.12
CA VAL A 119 26.32 1.37 -2.38
C VAL A 119 26.05 2.38 -3.48
N ALA A 120 26.70 2.22 -4.64
CA ALA A 120 26.57 3.14 -5.76
C ALA A 120 26.36 2.42 -7.11
N SER A 121 25.63 3.08 -8.01
CA SER A 121 25.55 2.72 -9.42
C SER A 121 25.42 3.97 -10.28
N GLY A 122 26.38 4.17 -11.17
CA GLY A 122 26.47 5.38 -11.98
C GLY A 122 26.59 6.64 -11.13
N LYS A 123 25.56 7.51 -11.16
CA LYS A 123 25.50 8.75 -10.37
C LYS A 123 24.72 8.62 -9.07
N ASN A 124 24.03 7.50 -8.87
CA ASN A 124 23.19 7.28 -7.70
C ASN A 124 23.99 6.55 -6.62
N SER A 125 23.84 6.97 -5.38
CA SER A 125 24.42 6.30 -4.22
C SER A 125 23.49 6.40 -3.02
N THR A 126 23.48 5.39 -2.19
CA THR A 126 22.73 5.35 -0.94
C THR A 126 23.42 4.42 0.05
N ASP A 127 23.07 4.56 1.32
CA ASP A 127 23.59 3.68 2.35
C ASP A 127 22.77 2.40 2.46
N ALA A 128 23.46 1.29 2.69
CA ALA A 128 22.86 -0.01 2.90
C ALA A 128 23.65 -0.80 3.93
N TYR A 129 23.04 -1.80 4.54
CA TYR A 129 23.72 -2.74 5.40
C TYR A 129 24.18 -3.95 4.58
N ILE A 130 25.46 -4.27 4.67
CA ILE A 130 25.92 -5.58 4.23
C ILE A 130 25.48 -6.61 5.27
N PHE A 131 24.93 -7.73 4.84
CA PHE A 131 24.56 -8.87 5.66
C PHE A 131 25.38 -10.07 5.15
N GLY A 132 26.49 -10.31 5.79
CA GLY A 132 27.43 -11.36 5.40
C GLY A 132 27.39 -12.52 6.37
N ALA A 133 27.32 -13.74 5.84
CA ALA A 133 27.40 -14.96 6.62
C ALA A 133 28.28 -16.01 5.93
N LYS A 134 28.59 -17.07 6.66
CA LYS A 134 29.42 -18.17 6.17
C LYS A 134 28.91 -18.72 4.83
N ASP A 135 27.61 -18.98 4.76
CA ASP A 135 26.94 -19.58 3.61
C ASP A 135 25.47 -19.16 3.53
N ASN A 136 24.78 -19.64 2.49
CA ASN A 136 23.35 -19.42 2.30
C ASN A 136 22.49 -19.93 3.46
N ASP A 137 22.82 -21.10 4.01
CA ASP A 137 22.00 -21.72 5.05
C ASP A 137 21.99 -20.89 6.32
N THR A 138 23.14 -20.30 6.67
CA THR A 138 23.26 -19.36 7.78
C THR A 138 22.44 -18.08 7.52
N ILE A 139 22.44 -17.55 6.29
CA ILE A 139 21.62 -16.36 5.93
C ILE A 139 20.13 -16.69 6.06
N THR A 140 19.68 -17.79 5.46
CA THR A 140 18.27 -18.16 5.41
C THR A 140 17.72 -18.62 6.76
N GLN A 141 18.57 -19.02 7.70
CA GLN A 141 18.17 -19.28 9.08
C GLN A 141 17.60 -18.01 9.76
N PHE A 142 18.13 -16.84 9.45
CA PHE A 142 17.79 -15.59 10.12
C PHE A 142 16.96 -14.63 9.25
N VAL A 143 17.02 -14.77 7.92
CA VAL A 143 16.33 -13.88 6.99
C VAL A 143 15.73 -14.67 5.84
N THR A 144 14.46 -14.47 5.57
CA THR A 144 13.82 -15.00 4.36
C THR A 144 14.17 -14.15 3.16
N VAL A 145 14.92 -14.70 2.22
CA VAL A 145 15.28 -14.04 0.96
C VAL A 145 14.40 -14.59 -0.16
N LYS A 146 13.38 -13.82 -0.57
CA LYS A 146 12.38 -14.25 -1.56
C LYS A 146 11.99 -13.12 -2.52
N ASP A 147 11.45 -13.47 -3.68
CA ASP A 147 10.75 -12.52 -4.55
C ASP A 147 9.38 -12.15 -3.98
N ARG A 148 9.07 -10.88 -3.95
CA ARG A 148 7.79 -10.39 -3.41
C ARG A 148 6.57 -10.79 -4.24
N ARG A 149 6.73 -10.94 -5.56
CA ARG A 149 5.60 -11.17 -6.48
C ARG A 149 5.31 -12.65 -6.67
N THR A 150 6.38 -13.45 -6.81
CA THR A 150 6.28 -14.89 -7.06
C THR A 150 6.31 -15.70 -5.77
N GLY A 151 6.88 -15.15 -4.70
CA GLY A 151 7.15 -15.89 -3.45
C GLY A 151 8.31 -16.89 -3.58
N GLU A 152 9.03 -16.88 -4.69
CA GLU A 152 10.17 -17.77 -4.92
C GLU A 152 11.31 -17.43 -3.98
N HIS A 153 11.84 -18.44 -3.28
CA HIS A 153 12.99 -18.28 -2.39
C HIS A 153 14.29 -18.27 -3.20
N TYR A 154 15.16 -17.32 -2.87
CA TYR A 154 16.44 -17.17 -3.53
C TYR A 154 17.57 -17.75 -2.69
N THR A 155 18.58 -18.28 -3.38
CA THR A 155 19.82 -18.77 -2.78
C THR A 155 20.92 -17.75 -2.96
N VAL A 156 21.56 -17.33 -1.86
CA VAL A 156 22.73 -16.46 -1.90
C VAL A 156 23.94 -17.30 -2.29
N THR A 157 24.59 -16.94 -3.41
CA THR A 157 25.70 -17.71 -4.00
C THR A 157 26.99 -16.86 -4.05
N ASP A 158 28.10 -17.52 -4.36
CA ASP A 158 29.40 -16.85 -4.56
C ASP A 158 29.53 -16.14 -5.92
N ASP A 159 28.47 -16.15 -6.75
CA ASP A 159 28.46 -15.52 -8.07
C ASP A 159 28.10 -14.04 -8.03
N GLY A 160 27.50 -13.58 -6.94
CA GLY A 160 27.13 -12.19 -6.75
C GLY A 160 26.30 -11.96 -5.50
N VAL A 161 25.79 -10.76 -5.37
CA VAL A 161 25.01 -10.29 -4.21
C VAL A 161 23.53 -10.25 -4.50
N ILE A 162 22.71 -10.42 -3.46
CA ILE A 162 21.27 -10.15 -3.52
C ILE A 162 21.00 -8.81 -2.83
N ILE A 163 20.20 -7.96 -3.45
CA ILE A 163 19.82 -6.66 -2.89
C ILE A 163 18.29 -6.56 -2.78
N ASN A 164 17.80 -5.66 -1.92
CA ASN A 164 16.35 -5.48 -1.82
C ASN A 164 15.79 -4.50 -2.89
N GLU A 165 14.46 -4.64 -3.19
CA GLU A 165 13.76 -3.87 -4.23
C GLU A 165 13.92 -2.36 -4.08
N LYS A 166 13.86 -1.82 -2.86
CA LYS A 166 13.98 -0.39 -2.61
C LYS A 166 15.40 0.10 -2.95
N LEU A 167 16.42 -0.65 -2.54
CA LEU A 167 17.81 -0.35 -2.88
C LEU A 167 18.02 -0.33 -4.41
N ALA A 168 17.50 -1.34 -5.11
CA ALA A 168 17.57 -1.40 -6.56
C ALA A 168 16.92 -0.17 -7.22
N THR A 169 15.78 0.29 -6.68
CA THR A 169 15.07 1.48 -7.17
C THR A 169 15.88 2.76 -6.95
N LEU A 170 16.45 2.95 -5.75
CA LEU A 170 17.25 4.14 -5.39
C LEU A 170 18.54 4.22 -6.21
N LEU A 171 19.13 3.10 -6.57
CA LEU A 171 20.32 3.03 -7.44
C LEU A 171 20.01 3.26 -8.93
N GLY A 172 18.78 3.64 -9.29
CA GLY A 172 18.39 3.98 -10.65
C GLY A 172 17.69 2.84 -11.41
N GLY A 173 17.13 1.88 -10.69
CA GLY A 173 16.39 0.75 -11.28
C GLY A 173 17.27 -0.41 -11.71
N ILE A 174 18.21 -0.78 -10.85
CA ILE A 174 19.10 -1.95 -11.00
C ILE A 174 18.28 -3.21 -11.24
N LYS A 175 18.79 -4.05 -12.14
CA LYS A 175 18.19 -5.34 -12.50
C LYS A 175 19.14 -6.48 -12.22
N LYS A 176 18.59 -7.69 -12.17
CA LYS A 176 19.38 -8.92 -12.17
C LYS A 176 20.43 -8.91 -13.29
N GLY A 177 21.67 -9.14 -12.93
CA GLY A 177 22.81 -9.15 -13.85
C GLY A 177 23.61 -7.85 -13.90
N ASP A 178 23.06 -6.74 -13.40
CA ASP A 178 23.77 -5.46 -13.34
C ASP A 178 24.88 -5.48 -12.28
N GLU A 179 25.83 -4.55 -12.41
CA GLU A 179 26.91 -4.36 -11.43
C GLU A 179 26.65 -3.13 -10.56
N ILE A 180 26.98 -3.27 -9.27
CA ILE A 180 26.94 -2.21 -8.27
C ILE A 180 28.30 -2.08 -7.61
N THR A 181 28.64 -0.88 -7.13
CA THR A 181 29.87 -0.61 -6.40
C THR A 181 29.58 -0.58 -4.91
N LEU A 182 30.27 -1.42 -4.14
CA LEU A 182 30.20 -1.48 -2.68
C LEU A 182 31.42 -0.76 -2.09
N SER A 183 31.20 0.23 -1.24
CA SER A 183 32.26 0.92 -0.51
C SER A 183 32.47 0.23 0.84
N LEU A 184 33.33 -0.77 0.90
CA LEU A 184 33.58 -1.59 2.10
C LEU A 184 34.35 -0.83 3.18
N SER A 185 35.15 0.18 2.77
CA SER A 185 35.83 1.14 3.65
C SER A 185 36.02 2.46 2.91
N GLU A 186 36.57 3.49 3.58
CA GLU A 186 36.85 4.80 2.96
C GLU A 186 37.75 4.69 1.72
N THR A 187 38.66 3.71 1.72
CA THR A 187 39.65 3.53 0.66
C THR A 187 39.34 2.36 -0.27
N LYS A 188 38.42 1.45 0.11
CA LYS A 188 38.18 0.23 -0.64
C LYS A 188 36.79 0.16 -1.24
N ARG A 189 36.75 0.26 -2.58
CA ARG A 189 35.55 0.10 -3.38
C ARG A 189 35.69 -1.13 -4.26
N VAL A 190 34.64 -1.95 -4.33
CA VAL A 190 34.61 -3.16 -5.13
C VAL A 190 33.32 -3.23 -5.94
N ASN A 191 33.39 -3.83 -7.11
CA ASN A 191 32.20 -4.07 -7.91
C ASN A 191 31.67 -5.48 -7.61
N ALA A 192 30.35 -5.57 -7.47
CA ALA A 192 29.64 -6.81 -7.25
C ALA A 192 28.48 -6.92 -8.24
N LYS A 193 28.29 -8.11 -8.79
CA LYS A 193 27.17 -8.43 -9.67
C LYS A 193 25.93 -8.70 -8.83
N VAL A 194 24.79 -8.13 -9.23
CA VAL A 194 23.50 -8.42 -8.60
C VAL A 194 22.92 -9.70 -9.21
N THR A 195 22.75 -10.73 -8.40
CA THR A 195 22.19 -12.02 -8.85
C THR A 195 20.67 -12.03 -8.76
N GLU A 196 20.10 -11.49 -7.70
CA GLU A 196 18.65 -11.42 -7.49
C GLU A 196 18.27 -10.14 -6.73
N ILE A 197 16.96 -9.81 -6.77
CA ILE A 197 16.37 -8.69 -6.05
C ILE A 197 15.25 -9.22 -5.17
N CYS A 198 15.41 -9.08 -3.84
CA CYS A 198 14.50 -9.66 -2.86
C CYS A 198 13.55 -8.63 -2.23
N GLU A 199 12.53 -9.17 -1.58
CA GLU A 199 11.59 -8.43 -0.75
C GLU A 199 12.24 -8.01 0.57
N ASN A 200 12.12 -6.70 0.95
CA ASN A 200 12.46 -6.20 2.28
C ASN A 200 11.85 -4.82 2.48
N TYR A 201 11.31 -4.54 3.66
CA TYR A 201 10.56 -3.32 3.93
C TYR A 201 11.28 -2.30 4.81
N ALA A 202 12.21 -2.76 5.66
CA ALA A 202 12.96 -1.89 6.57
C ALA A 202 14.45 -1.93 6.24
N HIS A 203 15.04 -0.75 6.07
CA HIS A 203 16.43 -0.57 5.67
C HIS A 203 16.77 -1.17 4.29
N HIS A 204 18.02 -0.99 3.89
CA HIS A 204 18.58 -1.55 2.67
C HIS A 204 19.62 -2.58 3.02
N TYR A 205 19.56 -3.73 2.36
CA TYR A 205 20.48 -4.83 2.61
C TYR A 205 21.15 -5.31 1.32
N VAL A 206 22.40 -5.72 1.49
CA VAL A 206 23.21 -6.45 0.51
C VAL A 206 23.59 -7.77 1.14
N TYR A 207 22.99 -8.87 0.70
CA TYR A 207 23.25 -10.21 1.20
C TYR A 207 24.43 -10.81 0.45
N ILE A 208 25.43 -11.33 1.19
CA ILE A 208 26.68 -11.83 0.62
C ILE A 208 27.21 -13.01 1.43
N THR A 209 27.78 -13.99 0.74
CA THR A 209 28.52 -15.10 1.38
C THR A 209 29.91 -14.67 1.81
N GLU A 210 30.49 -15.36 2.79
CA GLU A 210 31.87 -15.13 3.23
C GLU A 210 32.85 -15.30 2.08
N ASN A 211 32.68 -16.35 1.24
CA ASN A 211 33.57 -16.62 0.11
C ASN A 211 33.58 -15.48 -0.91
N LEU A 212 32.38 -14.96 -1.26
CA LEU A 212 32.29 -13.83 -2.18
C LEU A 212 32.91 -12.57 -1.56
N TYR A 213 32.67 -12.32 -0.26
CA TYR A 213 33.25 -11.18 0.43
C TYR A 213 34.79 -11.24 0.42
N LYS A 214 35.38 -12.42 0.74
CA LYS A 214 36.84 -12.65 0.67
C LYS A 214 37.39 -12.36 -0.73
N LYS A 215 36.71 -12.87 -1.76
CA LYS A 215 37.09 -12.68 -3.17
C LYS A 215 37.09 -11.19 -3.57
N LEU A 216 36.07 -10.44 -3.13
CA LEU A 216 35.92 -9.01 -3.47
C LEU A 216 36.84 -8.13 -2.59
N SER A 217 36.87 -8.39 -1.29
CA SER A 217 37.60 -7.54 -0.34
C SER A 217 39.08 -7.87 -0.26
N GLY A 218 39.52 -9.10 -0.62
CA GLY A 218 40.87 -9.61 -0.41
C GLY A 218 41.24 -9.80 1.08
N VAL A 219 40.26 -9.76 1.97
CA VAL A 219 40.42 -10.01 3.39
C VAL A 219 40.28 -11.52 3.62
N GLU A 220 41.13 -12.10 4.47
CA GLU A 220 41.20 -13.55 4.66
C GLU A 220 39.96 -14.11 5.38
N ASN A 221 39.36 -13.37 6.30
CA ASN A 221 38.15 -13.76 7.04
C ASN A 221 37.12 -12.62 7.02
N LEU A 222 35.82 -12.98 7.03
CA LEU A 222 34.75 -12.03 7.22
C LEU A 222 34.81 -11.44 8.64
N PRO A 223 34.85 -10.12 8.82
CA PRO A 223 34.98 -9.52 10.15
C PRO A 223 33.62 -9.53 10.88
N TYR A 224 33.23 -10.72 11.37
CA TYR A 224 32.00 -10.91 12.12
C TYR A 224 31.92 -9.97 13.31
N ASN A 225 30.77 -9.30 13.49
CA ASN A 225 30.56 -8.32 14.55
C ASN A 225 29.19 -8.42 15.22
N CYS A 226 28.41 -9.43 14.84
CA CYS A 226 27.13 -9.74 15.44
C CYS A 226 26.94 -11.25 15.59
N TYR A 227 26.19 -11.65 16.59
CA TYR A 227 25.71 -13.02 16.75
C TYR A 227 24.17 -13.00 16.70
N PHE A 228 23.59 -13.58 15.66
CA PHE A 228 22.14 -13.71 15.51
C PHE A 228 21.72 -15.02 16.14
N PHE A 229 20.61 -15.02 16.85
CA PHE A 229 20.12 -16.21 17.52
C PHE A 229 18.62 -16.40 17.44
N ASN A 230 18.20 -17.66 17.51
CA ASN A 230 16.82 -18.10 17.64
C ASN A 230 16.64 -18.79 18.99
N SER A 231 15.53 -18.47 19.67
CA SER A 231 15.09 -19.19 20.87
C SER A 231 14.11 -20.29 20.47
N GLU A 232 14.11 -21.41 21.21
CA GLU A 232 13.09 -22.46 21.05
C GLU A 232 11.68 -21.93 21.35
N GLN A 233 11.55 -20.87 22.16
CA GLN A 233 10.29 -20.18 22.43
C GLN A 233 9.92 -19.11 21.36
N GLY A 234 10.85 -18.82 20.44
CA GLY A 234 10.67 -17.81 19.40
C GLY A 234 10.35 -16.42 19.95
N ASP A 235 9.30 -15.80 19.44
CA ASP A 235 8.83 -14.47 19.87
C ASP A 235 8.07 -14.52 21.21
N ASP A 236 7.69 -15.70 21.72
CA ASP A 236 6.92 -15.90 22.97
C ASP A 236 7.81 -15.91 24.22
N MET A 237 9.14 -15.73 24.08
CA MET A 237 10.05 -15.57 25.21
C MET A 237 9.56 -14.43 26.11
N SER A 238 9.42 -14.69 27.43
CA SER A 238 8.92 -13.69 28.38
C SER A 238 9.86 -12.47 28.47
N GLU A 239 9.29 -11.29 28.78
CA GLU A 239 10.10 -10.08 28.95
C GLU A 239 11.15 -10.24 30.03
N ASN A 240 10.80 -10.89 31.16
CA ASN A 240 11.73 -11.19 32.24
C ASN A 240 12.89 -12.10 31.81
N ASP A 241 12.63 -13.09 30.95
CA ASP A 241 13.71 -13.98 30.48
C ASP A 241 14.58 -13.28 29.43
N ARG A 242 14.01 -12.41 28.60
CA ARG A 242 14.77 -11.54 27.71
C ARG A 242 15.71 -10.60 28.49
N ASP A 243 15.20 -9.98 29.55
CA ASP A 243 15.99 -9.06 30.38
C ASP A 243 17.11 -9.79 31.10
N LYS A 244 16.85 -10.98 31.64
CA LYS A 244 17.90 -11.83 32.27
C LYS A 244 18.96 -12.24 31.26
N LEU A 245 18.55 -12.72 30.08
CA LEU A 245 19.45 -13.10 29.01
C LEU A 245 20.31 -11.91 28.55
N ALA A 246 19.69 -10.74 28.32
CA ALA A 246 20.41 -9.53 27.95
C ALA A 246 21.43 -9.12 29.03
N ALA A 247 21.02 -9.12 30.29
CA ALA A 247 21.89 -8.76 31.41
C ALA A 247 23.06 -9.74 31.56
N ASP A 248 22.87 -11.02 31.25
CA ASP A 248 23.93 -12.03 31.33
C ASP A 248 24.89 -11.93 30.14
N LEU A 249 24.40 -11.73 28.93
CA LEU A 249 25.19 -11.49 27.73
C LEU A 249 26.03 -10.21 27.84
N MET A 250 25.48 -9.14 28.39
CA MET A 250 26.17 -7.86 28.61
C MET A 250 27.33 -7.95 29.60
N LYS A 251 27.49 -9.04 30.36
CA LYS A 251 28.65 -9.30 31.21
C LYS A 251 29.84 -9.87 30.43
N THR A 252 29.62 -10.39 29.23
CA THR A 252 30.70 -10.89 28.36
C THR A 252 31.51 -9.71 27.83
N ASP A 253 32.80 -9.77 27.98
CA ASP A 253 33.70 -8.71 27.53
C ASP A 253 33.58 -8.49 26.02
N GLY A 254 33.48 -7.22 25.63
CA GLY A 254 33.33 -6.79 24.23
C GLY A 254 31.91 -6.85 23.67
N VAL A 255 30.91 -7.32 24.41
CA VAL A 255 29.49 -7.19 24.01
C VAL A 255 29.06 -5.73 24.13
N MET A 256 28.62 -5.15 23.02
CA MET A 256 28.22 -3.74 22.90
C MET A 256 26.73 -3.54 23.14
N GLY A 257 25.94 -4.57 22.87
CA GLY A 257 24.48 -4.50 23.03
C GLY A 257 23.78 -5.80 22.66
N VAL A 258 22.57 -5.96 23.25
CA VAL A 258 21.67 -7.07 22.93
C VAL A 258 20.34 -6.47 22.48
N SER A 259 19.83 -6.90 21.36
CA SER A 259 18.57 -6.43 20.80
C SER A 259 17.66 -7.61 20.47
N PHE A 260 16.40 -7.54 20.88
CA PHE A 260 15.40 -8.55 20.54
C PHE A 260 14.48 -8.05 19.42
N LYS A 261 14.13 -8.92 18.49
CA LYS A 261 13.23 -8.62 17.36
C LYS A 261 11.91 -8.00 17.84
N THR A 262 11.36 -8.51 18.94
CA THR A 262 10.09 -7.98 19.50
C THR A 262 10.19 -6.52 19.95
N GLY A 263 11.32 -6.10 20.51
CA GLY A 263 11.58 -4.71 20.90
C GLY A 263 11.72 -3.79 19.68
N VAL A 264 12.47 -4.25 18.66
CA VAL A 264 12.60 -3.52 17.38
C VAL A 264 11.26 -3.40 16.69
N LYS A 265 10.48 -4.51 16.62
CA LYS A 265 9.11 -4.53 16.08
C LYS A 265 8.21 -3.52 16.78
N ALA A 266 8.23 -3.47 18.12
CA ALA A 266 7.41 -2.54 18.90
C ALA A 266 7.80 -1.08 18.65
N THR A 267 9.10 -0.78 18.59
CA THR A 267 9.60 0.57 18.27
C THR A 267 9.17 0.99 16.86
N PHE A 268 9.34 0.10 15.89
CA PHE A 268 8.96 0.34 14.50
C PHE A 268 7.44 0.53 14.34
N ALA A 269 6.65 -0.33 15.00
CA ALA A 269 5.18 -0.19 15.04
C ALA A 269 4.73 1.15 15.66
N THR A 270 5.41 1.61 16.72
CA THR A 270 5.12 2.91 17.36
C THR A 270 5.44 4.07 16.42
N MET A 271 6.54 4.00 15.69
CA MET A 271 6.90 5.00 14.66
C MET A 271 5.84 5.06 13.54
N LEU A 272 5.42 3.92 13.03
CA LEU A 272 4.40 3.84 11.98
C LEU A 272 3.01 4.27 12.48
N LYS A 273 2.69 4.08 13.75
CA LYS A 273 1.42 4.50 14.35
C LYS A 273 1.16 6.00 14.18
N SER A 274 2.20 6.82 14.25
CA SER A 274 2.09 8.26 14.01
C SER A 274 1.69 8.57 12.56
N LEU A 275 2.20 7.81 11.59
CA LEU A 275 1.81 7.93 10.19
C LEU A 275 0.36 7.49 9.97
N LEU A 276 -0.08 6.41 10.63
CA LEU A 276 -1.45 5.94 10.54
C LEU A 276 -2.47 6.99 11.00
N PHE A 277 -2.16 7.78 12.03
CA PHE A 277 -3.01 8.89 12.46
C PHE A 277 -3.21 9.93 11.35
N VAL A 278 -2.15 10.32 10.67
CA VAL A 278 -2.22 11.25 9.51
C VAL A 278 -3.07 10.66 8.39
N ILE A 279 -2.92 9.37 8.11
CA ILE A 279 -3.69 8.67 7.08
C ILE A 279 -5.18 8.66 7.42
N VAL A 280 -5.55 8.44 8.68
CA VAL A 280 -6.96 8.51 9.13
C VAL A 280 -7.55 9.91 8.89
N VAL A 281 -6.80 10.97 9.21
CA VAL A 281 -7.22 12.35 8.92
C VAL A 281 -7.42 12.56 7.42
N LEU A 282 -6.55 12.02 6.57
CA LEU A 282 -6.70 12.08 5.11
C LEU A 282 -7.95 11.33 4.62
N ILE A 283 -8.22 10.13 5.16
CA ILE A 283 -9.44 9.37 4.82
C ILE A 283 -10.70 10.15 5.18
N VAL A 284 -10.75 10.73 6.38
CA VAL A 284 -11.89 11.54 6.84
C VAL A 284 -12.07 12.77 5.94
N SER A 285 -10.98 13.46 5.61
CA SER A 285 -11.01 14.63 4.73
C SER A 285 -11.46 14.28 3.31
N ALA A 286 -10.96 13.17 2.76
CA ALA A 286 -11.40 12.67 1.46
C ALA A 286 -12.88 12.29 1.47
N GLY A 287 -13.36 11.68 2.55
CA GLY A 287 -14.77 11.36 2.76
C GLY A 287 -15.66 12.59 2.83
N ALA A 288 -15.24 13.62 3.56
CA ALA A 288 -15.97 14.90 3.63
C ALA A 288 -16.01 15.59 2.27
N LEU A 289 -14.91 15.60 1.52
CA LEU A 289 -14.88 16.11 0.15
C LEU A 289 -15.81 15.34 -0.77
N ALA A 290 -15.80 14.00 -0.67
CA ALA A 290 -16.69 13.13 -1.44
C ALA A 290 -18.16 13.48 -1.19
N PHE A 291 -18.55 13.66 0.07
CA PHE A 291 -19.90 14.06 0.44
C PHE A 291 -20.31 15.41 -0.20
N ILE A 292 -19.44 16.42 -0.08
CA ILE A 292 -19.70 17.77 -0.65
C ILE A 292 -19.84 17.71 -2.17
N VAL A 293 -18.95 16.98 -2.83
CA VAL A 293 -18.99 16.82 -4.30
C VAL A 293 -20.27 16.11 -4.75
N LEU A 294 -20.63 15.00 -4.10
CA LEU A 294 -21.87 14.27 -4.37
C LEU A 294 -23.11 15.14 -4.15
N TYR A 295 -23.13 15.91 -3.06
CA TYR A 295 -24.21 16.87 -2.80
C TYR A 295 -24.34 17.89 -3.91
N ASN A 296 -23.25 18.53 -4.33
CA ASN A 296 -23.25 19.54 -5.39
C ASN A 296 -23.67 18.95 -6.74
N LEU A 297 -23.15 17.77 -7.11
CA LEU A 297 -23.53 17.10 -8.36
C LEU A 297 -25.02 16.73 -8.38
N THR A 298 -25.54 16.20 -7.28
CA THR A 298 -26.97 15.87 -7.17
C THR A 298 -27.84 17.13 -7.23
N ASN A 299 -27.41 18.21 -6.57
CA ASN A 299 -28.10 19.49 -6.61
C ASN A 299 -28.17 20.08 -8.01
N ILE A 300 -27.05 20.09 -8.74
CA ILE A 300 -27.03 20.54 -10.16
C ILE A 300 -27.96 19.67 -11.00
N ASN A 301 -27.93 18.36 -10.82
CA ASN A 301 -28.74 17.40 -11.55
C ASN A 301 -30.23 17.64 -11.34
N ILE A 302 -30.68 17.97 -10.12
CA ILE A 302 -32.07 18.31 -9.80
C ILE A 302 -32.46 19.66 -10.43
N ASN A 303 -31.60 20.69 -10.27
CA ASN A 303 -31.89 22.03 -10.80
C ASN A 303 -32.04 22.03 -12.35
N GLU A 304 -31.22 21.26 -13.05
CA GLU A 304 -31.33 21.12 -14.52
C GLU A 304 -32.64 20.42 -14.97
N ARG A 305 -33.26 19.64 -14.07
CA ARG A 305 -34.51 18.89 -14.36
C ARG A 305 -35.73 19.46 -13.69
N ILE A 306 -35.66 20.64 -13.11
CA ILE A 306 -36.73 21.20 -12.31
C ILE A 306 -38.05 21.30 -13.12
N ARG A 307 -37.97 21.59 -14.43
CA ARG A 307 -39.11 21.61 -15.32
C ARG A 307 -39.71 20.23 -15.61
N GLU A 308 -38.86 19.22 -15.84
CA GLU A 308 -39.32 17.84 -16.04
C GLU A 308 -40.02 17.34 -14.76
N ILE A 309 -39.46 17.66 -13.58
CA ILE A 309 -40.01 17.33 -12.27
C ILE A 309 -41.39 18.04 -12.08
N ALA A 310 -41.46 19.33 -12.36
CA ALA A 310 -42.71 20.08 -12.27
C ALA A 310 -43.78 19.52 -13.21
N SER A 311 -43.42 19.16 -14.45
CA SER A 311 -44.37 18.56 -15.42
C SER A 311 -44.92 17.23 -14.93
N LEU A 312 -44.07 16.36 -14.33
CA LEU A 312 -44.49 15.07 -13.75
C LEU A 312 -45.47 15.27 -12.59
N LYS A 313 -45.19 16.26 -11.70
CA LYS A 313 -46.10 16.60 -10.60
C LYS A 313 -47.46 17.13 -11.09
N VAL A 314 -47.46 17.97 -12.12
CA VAL A 314 -48.72 18.47 -12.74
C VAL A 314 -49.53 17.34 -13.38
N LEU A 315 -48.85 16.31 -13.92
CA LEU A 315 -49.51 15.11 -14.47
C LEU A 315 -50.05 14.18 -13.39
N GLY A 316 -49.92 14.51 -12.11
CA GLY A 316 -50.49 13.77 -10.99
C GLY A 316 -49.60 12.68 -10.40
N PHE A 317 -48.29 12.64 -10.73
CA PHE A 317 -47.35 11.69 -10.09
C PHE A 317 -47.11 12.10 -8.63
N TYR A 318 -47.11 11.10 -7.74
CA TYR A 318 -46.82 11.31 -6.32
C TYR A 318 -45.33 11.68 -6.09
N ASP A 319 -45.06 12.43 -5.06
CA ASP A 319 -43.66 12.88 -4.70
C ASP A 319 -42.65 11.72 -4.59
N LYS A 320 -43.06 10.55 -4.10
CA LYS A 320 -42.22 9.34 -4.04
C LYS A 320 -41.86 8.80 -5.43
N GLU A 321 -42.83 8.85 -6.38
CA GLU A 321 -42.62 8.37 -7.75
C GLU A 321 -41.66 9.25 -8.51
N VAL A 322 -41.84 10.59 -8.37
CA VAL A 322 -40.97 11.60 -8.95
C VAL A 322 -39.54 11.46 -8.40
N SER A 323 -39.42 11.32 -7.07
CA SER A 323 -38.10 11.10 -6.43
C SER A 323 -37.42 9.83 -6.93
N MET A 324 -38.17 8.73 -7.00
CA MET A 324 -37.64 7.45 -7.49
C MET A 324 -37.19 7.54 -8.96
N TYR A 325 -37.90 8.31 -9.79
CA TYR A 325 -37.51 8.55 -11.18
C TYR A 325 -36.17 9.28 -11.28
N VAL A 326 -35.97 10.36 -10.51
CA VAL A 326 -34.73 11.14 -10.49
C VAL A 326 -33.57 10.34 -9.88
N PHE A 327 -33.80 9.72 -8.73
CA PHE A 327 -32.73 9.03 -8.00
C PHE A 327 -32.27 7.72 -8.65
N ARG A 328 -33.11 7.04 -9.42
CA ARG A 328 -32.74 5.86 -10.19
C ARG A 328 -31.56 6.13 -11.12
N GLU A 329 -31.51 7.27 -11.77
CA GLU A 329 -30.37 7.67 -12.59
C GLU A 329 -29.14 7.90 -11.73
N THR A 330 -29.29 8.60 -10.61
CA THR A 330 -28.18 8.85 -9.68
C THR A 330 -27.60 7.56 -9.15
N VAL A 331 -28.42 6.56 -8.79
CA VAL A 331 -27.95 5.25 -8.32
C VAL A 331 -27.13 4.54 -9.41
N ILE A 332 -27.61 4.51 -10.64
CA ILE A 332 -26.87 3.88 -11.75
C ILE A 332 -25.51 4.58 -11.97
N LEU A 333 -25.51 5.91 -11.98
CA LEU A 333 -24.28 6.69 -12.16
C LEU A 333 -23.33 6.53 -10.98
N THR A 334 -23.86 6.38 -9.75
CA THR A 334 -23.05 6.09 -8.57
C THR A 334 -22.36 4.74 -8.69
N LEU A 335 -23.08 3.70 -9.07
CA LEU A 335 -22.47 2.36 -9.23
C LEU A 335 -21.37 2.37 -10.30
N ILE A 336 -21.64 2.97 -11.45
CA ILE A 336 -20.65 3.09 -12.53
C ILE A 336 -19.44 3.92 -12.07
N GLY A 337 -19.69 5.06 -11.41
CA GLY A 337 -18.66 5.94 -10.89
C GLY A 337 -17.81 5.26 -9.82
N THR A 338 -18.42 4.49 -8.90
CA THR A 338 -17.71 3.72 -7.87
C THR A 338 -16.80 2.67 -8.50
N LEU A 339 -17.28 1.90 -9.48
CA LEU A 339 -16.45 0.92 -10.19
C LEU A 339 -15.28 1.58 -10.94
N ALA A 340 -15.54 2.67 -11.65
CA ALA A 340 -14.49 3.45 -12.31
C ALA A 340 -13.50 4.04 -11.28
N GLY A 341 -14.02 4.50 -10.14
CA GLY A 341 -13.24 5.03 -9.03
C GLY A 341 -12.34 4.00 -8.36
N MET A 342 -12.78 2.75 -8.25
CA MET A 342 -11.92 1.67 -7.76
C MET A 342 -10.72 1.42 -8.67
N VAL A 343 -10.94 1.43 -9.99
CA VAL A 343 -9.85 1.26 -10.95
C VAL A 343 -8.89 2.45 -10.88
N LEU A 344 -9.42 3.68 -10.91
CA LEU A 344 -8.61 4.90 -10.79
C LEU A 344 -7.88 4.97 -9.46
N GLY A 345 -8.54 4.58 -8.37
CA GLY A 345 -7.98 4.56 -7.02
C GLY A 345 -6.82 3.59 -6.88
N ARG A 346 -6.89 2.42 -7.53
CA ARG A 346 -5.76 1.47 -7.54
C ARG A 346 -4.50 2.10 -8.16
N PHE A 347 -4.65 2.81 -9.27
CA PHE A 347 -3.53 3.53 -9.89
C PHE A 347 -3.04 4.68 -9.00
N LEU A 348 -3.95 5.40 -8.36
CA LEU A 348 -3.62 6.52 -7.48
C LEU A 348 -2.89 6.04 -6.22
N VAL A 349 -3.32 4.91 -5.62
CA VAL A 349 -2.60 4.27 -4.50
C VAL A 349 -1.17 3.97 -4.89
N ASP A 350 -0.95 3.29 -6.03
CA ASP A 350 0.38 2.91 -6.48
C ASP A 350 1.28 4.14 -6.71
N PHE A 351 0.72 5.20 -7.27
CA PHE A 351 1.43 6.47 -7.47
C PHE A 351 1.79 7.14 -6.14
N VAL A 352 0.82 7.26 -5.22
CA VAL A 352 1.03 7.95 -3.94
C VAL A 352 1.98 7.16 -3.05
N VAL A 353 1.81 5.84 -2.95
CA VAL A 353 2.67 4.95 -2.16
C VAL A 353 4.13 5.09 -2.63
N LYS A 354 4.39 5.02 -3.93
CA LYS A 354 5.75 5.18 -4.48
C LYS A 354 6.35 6.57 -4.25
N THR A 355 5.52 7.61 -4.24
CA THR A 355 5.98 9.00 -4.10
C THR A 355 6.16 9.40 -2.63
N ALA A 356 5.32 8.86 -1.73
CA ALA A 356 5.35 9.17 -0.31
C ALA A 356 6.35 8.31 0.49
N GLU A 357 6.91 7.28 -0.12
CA GLU A 357 7.91 6.44 0.54
C GLU A 357 9.13 7.23 0.99
N ILE A 358 9.51 7.00 2.24
CA ILE A 358 10.80 7.47 2.77
C ILE A 358 11.93 6.54 2.32
N ASP A 359 13.14 7.07 2.23
CA ASP A 359 14.28 6.31 1.68
C ASP A 359 14.57 5.02 2.44
N MET A 360 14.44 5.00 3.76
CA MET A 360 14.76 3.85 4.61
C MET A 360 13.69 2.77 4.67
N VAL A 361 12.46 3.02 4.15
CA VAL A 361 11.31 2.11 4.29
C VAL A 361 10.62 1.94 2.95
N MET A 362 10.39 0.70 2.55
CA MET A 362 9.52 0.36 1.44
C MET A 362 8.09 0.18 1.96
N PHE A 363 7.12 0.86 1.38
CA PHE A 363 5.72 0.65 1.73
C PHE A 363 5.17 -0.61 1.05
N GLY A 364 4.19 -1.26 1.68
CA GLY A 364 3.48 -2.38 1.10
C GLY A 364 2.86 -2.00 -0.26
N ARG A 365 2.86 -2.92 -1.22
CA ARG A 365 2.35 -2.69 -2.58
C ARG A 365 0.94 -3.25 -2.79
N GLU A 366 0.39 -3.86 -1.78
CA GLU A 366 -0.89 -4.52 -1.84
C GLU A 366 -1.98 -3.65 -1.24
N VAL A 367 -3.15 -3.72 -1.83
CA VAL A 367 -4.38 -3.11 -1.29
C VAL A 367 -5.33 -4.25 -0.99
N HIS A 368 -5.75 -4.36 0.23
CA HIS A 368 -6.59 -5.45 0.68
C HIS A 368 -7.98 -5.39 0.02
N PRO A 369 -8.59 -6.55 -0.30
CA PRO A 369 -9.96 -6.59 -0.83
C PRO A 369 -10.97 -5.86 0.05
N MET A 370 -10.74 -5.86 1.38
CA MET A 370 -11.56 -5.16 2.36
C MET A 370 -11.57 -3.64 2.13
N SER A 371 -10.43 -3.05 1.75
CA SER A 371 -10.30 -1.62 1.47
C SER A 371 -11.09 -1.20 0.24
N PHE A 372 -11.16 -2.05 -0.79
CA PHE A 372 -12.06 -1.85 -1.93
C PHE A 372 -13.53 -1.90 -1.50
N ALA A 373 -13.90 -2.90 -0.69
CA ALA A 373 -15.26 -3.03 -0.20
C ALA A 373 -15.67 -1.84 0.67
N LEU A 374 -14.82 -1.42 1.62
CA LEU A 374 -15.07 -0.27 2.49
C LEU A 374 -15.22 1.03 1.69
N SER A 375 -14.35 1.27 0.71
CA SER A 375 -14.41 2.46 -0.14
C SER A 375 -15.72 2.51 -0.94
N ALA A 376 -16.16 1.37 -1.48
CA ALA A 376 -17.45 1.27 -2.17
C ALA A 376 -18.63 1.54 -1.24
N VAL A 377 -18.64 0.89 -0.07
CA VAL A 377 -19.72 1.03 0.92
C VAL A 377 -19.82 2.48 1.39
N ILE A 378 -18.70 3.13 1.73
CA ILE A 378 -18.66 4.53 2.14
C ILE A 378 -19.21 5.45 1.03
N THR A 379 -18.78 5.24 -0.20
CA THR A 379 -19.28 6.05 -1.36
C THR A 379 -20.78 5.86 -1.54
N ILE A 380 -21.28 4.64 -1.43
CA ILE A 380 -22.72 4.35 -1.54
C ILE A 380 -23.49 4.96 -0.37
N ILE A 381 -22.99 4.87 0.86
CA ILE A 381 -23.62 5.52 2.03
C ILE A 381 -23.70 7.03 1.84
N PHE A 382 -22.64 7.68 1.36
CA PHE A 382 -22.68 9.12 1.08
C PHE A 382 -23.69 9.45 0.00
N ALA A 383 -23.76 8.68 -1.08
CA ALA A 383 -24.74 8.88 -2.14
C ALA A 383 -26.17 8.74 -1.61
N LEU A 384 -26.46 7.72 -0.81
CA LEU A 384 -27.76 7.51 -0.18
C LEU A 384 -28.13 8.66 0.78
N THR A 385 -27.16 9.11 1.59
CA THR A 385 -27.34 10.22 2.52
C THR A 385 -27.66 11.51 1.77
N VAL A 386 -26.94 11.81 0.71
CA VAL A 386 -27.19 12.96 -0.17
C VAL A 386 -28.58 12.85 -0.81
N MET A 387 -28.96 11.69 -1.33
CA MET A 387 -30.29 11.48 -1.91
C MET A 387 -31.41 11.71 -0.88
N LEU A 388 -31.19 11.28 0.38
CA LEU A 388 -32.15 11.50 1.47
C LEU A 388 -32.33 13.00 1.78
N PHE A 389 -31.24 13.78 1.84
CA PHE A 389 -31.31 15.23 2.01
C PHE A 389 -32.00 15.92 0.83
N MET A 390 -31.65 15.49 -0.39
CA MET A 390 -32.18 16.09 -1.60
C MET A 390 -33.65 15.71 -1.86
N HIS A 391 -34.14 14.59 -1.33
CA HIS A 391 -35.56 14.23 -1.38
C HIS A 391 -36.45 15.33 -0.77
N ARG A 392 -36.06 15.84 0.40
CA ARG A 392 -36.77 16.96 1.08
C ARG A 392 -36.81 18.22 0.22
N ARG A 393 -35.74 18.51 -0.52
CA ARG A 393 -35.67 19.64 -1.42
C ARG A 393 -36.54 19.45 -2.65
N LEU A 394 -36.58 18.25 -3.19
CA LEU A 394 -37.36 17.86 -4.36
C LEU A 394 -38.88 17.99 -4.10
N MET A 395 -39.31 17.69 -2.88
CA MET A 395 -40.70 17.87 -2.45
C MET A 395 -41.12 19.35 -2.39
N LYS A 396 -40.20 20.29 -2.10
CA LYS A 396 -40.44 21.73 -1.99
C LYS A 396 -40.43 22.48 -3.31
N VAL A 397 -40.27 21.79 -4.46
CA VAL A 397 -40.28 22.42 -5.78
C VAL A 397 -41.71 22.97 -6.10
N ASP A 398 -41.82 24.29 -6.23
CA ASP A 398 -43.04 24.94 -6.63
C ASP A 398 -43.31 24.73 -8.12
N MET A 399 -44.47 24.10 -8.43
CA MET A 399 -44.85 23.74 -9.80
C MET A 399 -45.15 24.99 -10.64
N VAL A 400 -45.71 26.03 -10.02
CA VAL A 400 -46.16 27.26 -10.72
C VAL A 400 -44.93 28.09 -11.09
N GLU A 401 -44.01 28.29 -10.18
CA GLU A 401 -42.79 29.06 -10.41
C GLU A 401 -41.86 28.38 -11.42
N ALA A 402 -41.71 27.04 -11.31
CA ALA A 402 -40.89 26.26 -12.23
C ALA A 402 -41.38 26.27 -13.69
N LEU A 403 -42.68 26.45 -13.93
CA LEU A 403 -43.27 26.52 -15.26
C LEU A 403 -43.39 27.95 -15.77
N LYS A 404 -43.54 28.98 -14.90
CA LYS A 404 -43.62 30.41 -15.25
C LYS A 404 -42.30 31.03 -15.70
N SER A 405 -41.16 30.46 -15.41
CA SER A 405 -39.84 31.03 -15.76
C SER A 405 -39.49 30.94 -17.27
N VAL A 406 -40.49 31.06 -18.15
CA VAL A 406 -40.36 30.97 -19.63
C VAL A 406 -40.83 32.25 -20.32
N GLU A 407 -41.14 33.33 -19.61
CA GLU A 407 -41.33 34.64 -20.25
C GLU A 407 -40.13 35.54 -20.10
#